data_1c1a62b3d4577e0cb15e3b3ad8350e3f
#
_entry.id   1c1a62b3d4577e0cb15e3b3ad8350e3f
#
_cell.length_a   1.000
_cell.length_b   1.000
_cell.length_c   1.000
_cell.angle_alpha   90.00
_cell.angle_beta   90.00
_cell.angle_gamma   90.00
#
_symmetry.space_group_name_H-M   'P 1'
#
loop_
_entity.id
_entity.type
_entity.pdbx_description
1 polymer ?
#
loop_
_entity_poly.entity_id
_entity_poly.type
_entity_poly.pdbx_seq_one_letter_code
_entity_poly.pdbx_strand_id
1 'polypeptide(L)'
;MMKSRWFGILIAVLAVASAATLAQRYYDSIDRGDVPDWEPDKEFSKDVFTFVRIQYSSGYGGRGGGGRRGGGWGYGPGGGSWATDYPDSDLNFSWRLHQLTAMQVNPAPEVLELTDPELVNYPFIYLLEPGRLVFDEAEVDALRRYLLNGGFLMVDDFWGEDEWYNFYNEIKRVFPDREPIELPLSHPIFHAVFDLKEKPQIPNIDAALRGRSQGITWERADAQEVHYRGIFDDKGRMMVIICHNTDLGDGWEREGENEWYFHEFSEKKAYPLGINIVFYAMTH
;
A
#
# COMPACT_ATOMS: atom_id res chain seq x y z
N MET A 1 20.97 38.96 22.01
CA MET A 1 20.67 37.52 21.88
C MET A 1 19.19 37.17 21.73
N MET A 2 18.24 38.03 22.06
CA MET A 2 16.76 37.75 21.95
C MET A 2 16.21 37.82 20.51
N LYS A 3 16.77 38.67 19.63
CA LYS A 3 16.30 38.81 18.24
C LYS A 3 16.52 37.59 17.34
N SER A 4 17.53 36.78 17.61
CA SER A 4 17.85 35.57 16.82
C SER A 4 16.87 34.40 17.03
N ARG A 5 16.30 34.27 18.25
CA ARG A 5 15.35 33.20 18.58
C ARG A 5 13.98 33.43 17.88
N TRP A 6 13.53 34.68 17.79
CA TRP A 6 12.28 35.02 17.13
C TRP A 6 12.34 34.82 15.60
N PHE A 7 13.54 35.04 15.00
CA PHE A 7 13.75 34.84 13.58
C PHE A 7 13.69 33.34 13.22
N GLY A 8 14.25 32.47 14.05
CA GLY A 8 14.17 31.03 13.88
C GLY A 8 12.74 30.48 14.00
N ILE A 9 11.95 30.99 14.97
CA ILE A 9 10.56 30.59 15.15
C ILE A 9 9.69 31.07 13.95
N LEU A 10 9.94 32.27 13.44
CA LEU A 10 9.21 32.79 12.28
C LEU A 10 9.48 31.96 11.00
N ILE A 11 10.73 31.54 10.78
CA ILE A 11 11.10 30.68 9.65
C ILE A 11 10.45 29.28 9.80
N ALA A 12 10.43 28.70 11.00
CA ALA A 12 9.80 27.41 11.25
C ALA A 12 8.28 27.47 11.02
N VAL A 13 7.61 28.53 11.48
CA VAL A 13 6.16 28.73 11.26
C VAL A 13 5.85 28.95 9.78
N LEU A 14 6.69 29.68 9.04
CA LEU A 14 6.52 29.86 7.60
C LEU A 14 6.77 28.56 6.81
N ALA A 15 7.71 27.74 7.23
CA ALA A 15 7.98 26.44 6.61
C ALA A 15 6.82 25.45 6.82
N VAL A 16 6.27 25.38 8.03
CA VAL A 16 5.09 24.56 8.34
C VAL A 16 3.85 25.05 7.58
N ALA A 17 3.63 26.36 7.51
CA ALA A 17 2.52 26.92 6.75
C ALA A 17 2.65 26.67 5.24
N SER A 18 3.87 26.69 4.69
CA SER A 18 4.09 26.41 3.27
C SER A 18 3.94 24.92 2.96
N ALA A 19 4.38 24.00 3.84
CA ALA A 19 4.17 22.58 3.70
C ALA A 19 2.68 22.20 3.75
N ALA A 20 1.93 22.77 4.72
CA ALA A 20 0.49 22.56 4.80
C ALA A 20 -0.26 23.09 3.56
N THR A 21 0.19 24.21 2.98
CA THR A 21 -0.43 24.79 1.76
C THR A 21 -0.08 23.93 0.52
N LEU A 22 1.08 23.31 0.47
CA LEU A 22 1.47 22.41 -0.62
C LEU A 22 0.72 21.09 -0.52
N ALA A 23 0.61 20.51 0.67
CA ALA A 23 -0.20 19.31 0.92
C ALA A 23 -1.67 19.55 0.56
N GLN A 24 -2.25 20.68 0.97
CA GLN A 24 -3.62 21.05 0.61
C GLN A 24 -3.80 21.22 -0.91
N ARG A 25 -2.85 21.84 -1.61
CA ARG A 25 -2.90 21.99 -3.08
C ARG A 25 -2.73 20.65 -3.80
N TYR A 26 -1.94 19.74 -3.25
CA TYR A 26 -1.80 18.37 -3.79
C TYR A 26 -3.10 17.61 -3.61
N TYR A 27 -3.70 17.68 -2.43
CA TYR A 27 -5.02 17.12 -2.14
C TYR A 27 -6.11 17.63 -3.08
N ASP A 28 -6.19 18.97 -3.26
CA ASP A 28 -7.14 19.61 -4.17
C ASP A 28 -6.90 19.24 -5.65
N SER A 29 -5.77 18.62 -5.99
CA SER A 29 -5.40 18.22 -7.35
C SER A 29 -5.65 16.75 -7.66
N ILE A 30 -5.95 15.92 -6.66
CA ILE A 30 -6.26 14.50 -6.88
C ILE A 30 -7.67 14.42 -7.47
N ASP A 31 -7.76 13.85 -8.67
CA ASP A 31 -9.05 13.49 -9.25
C ASP A 31 -9.62 12.32 -8.44
N ARG A 32 -10.72 12.57 -7.73
CA ARG A 32 -11.37 11.56 -6.89
C ARG A 32 -12.40 10.73 -7.67
N GLY A 33 -12.60 11.01 -8.97
CA GLY A 33 -13.67 10.36 -9.74
C GLY A 33 -15.02 10.45 -9.01
N ASP A 34 -15.66 9.30 -8.86
CA ASP A 34 -16.95 9.17 -8.14
C ASP A 34 -16.78 8.86 -6.63
N VAL A 35 -15.56 8.83 -6.09
CA VAL A 35 -15.32 8.55 -4.66
C VAL A 35 -15.74 9.74 -3.82
N PRO A 36 -16.72 9.56 -2.90
CA PRO A 36 -17.19 10.63 -2.04
C PRO A 36 -16.06 11.20 -1.16
N ASP A 37 -16.18 12.48 -0.83
CA ASP A 37 -15.35 13.12 0.17
C ASP A 37 -16.03 13.12 1.54
N TRP A 38 -15.26 13.18 2.62
CA TRP A 38 -15.75 13.26 3.99
C TRP A 38 -14.75 14.02 4.88
N GLU A 39 -15.19 14.54 5.99
CA GLU A 39 -14.32 15.13 7.00
C GLU A 39 -14.18 14.16 8.19
N PRO A 40 -12.95 13.81 8.61
CA PRO A 40 -12.74 13.10 9.87
C PRO A 40 -13.25 13.91 11.07
N ASP A 41 -13.67 13.22 12.14
CA ASP A 41 -14.13 13.89 13.35
C ASP A 41 -13.01 14.71 13.98
N LYS A 42 -13.26 15.99 14.21
CA LYS A 42 -12.28 16.94 14.78
C LYS A 42 -11.90 16.62 16.22
N GLU A 43 -12.75 15.91 16.97
CA GLU A 43 -12.46 15.43 18.32
C GLU A 43 -11.32 14.39 18.33
N PHE A 44 -11.22 13.59 17.26
CA PHE A 44 -10.24 12.51 17.09
C PHE A 44 -9.16 12.84 16.05
N SER A 45 -8.87 14.10 15.82
CA SER A 45 -7.95 14.55 14.75
C SER A 45 -6.52 13.99 14.83
N LYS A 46 -6.14 13.37 15.96
CA LYS A 46 -4.84 12.70 16.14
C LYS A 46 -4.88 11.18 15.91
N ASP A 47 -6.07 10.60 15.83
CA ASP A 47 -6.30 9.16 15.72
C ASP A 47 -6.89 8.82 14.34
N VAL A 48 -6.44 9.53 13.30
CA VAL A 48 -6.91 9.36 11.92
C VAL A 48 -5.94 8.46 11.17
N PHE A 49 -6.43 7.34 10.66
CA PHE A 49 -5.69 6.50 9.74
C PHE A 49 -5.54 7.20 8.39
N THR A 50 -4.34 7.23 7.84
CA THR A 50 -4.07 7.69 6.48
C THR A 50 -3.45 6.55 5.69
N PHE A 51 -3.98 6.27 4.51
CA PHE A 51 -3.36 5.33 3.59
C PHE A 51 -2.11 5.98 2.99
N VAL A 52 -0.95 5.34 3.16
CA VAL A 52 0.33 5.89 2.71
C VAL A 52 0.96 4.93 1.72
N ARG A 53 1.12 5.40 0.48
CA ARG A 53 1.78 4.69 -0.61
C ARG A 53 3.26 5.08 -0.66
N ILE A 54 4.12 4.09 -0.84
CA ILE A 54 5.56 4.34 -0.95
C ILE A 54 5.95 4.54 -2.41
N GLN A 55 6.52 5.71 -2.69
CA GLN A 55 7.22 5.99 -3.93
C GLN A 55 8.66 5.47 -3.82
N TYR A 56 9.05 4.58 -4.71
CA TYR A 56 10.37 3.96 -4.74
C TYR A 56 11.00 4.03 -6.14
N SER A 57 12.30 3.81 -6.23
CA SER A 57 13.02 3.70 -7.48
C SER A 57 12.96 2.28 -8.05
N SER A 58 12.79 2.16 -9.36
CA SER A 58 12.85 0.87 -10.06
C SER A 58 14.15 0.77 -10.89
N GLY A 59 14.70 -0.44 -10.99
CA GLY A 59 16.00 -0.72 -11.64
C GLY A 59 16.08 -0.44 -13.15
N TYR A 60 15.01 0.03 -13.75
CA TYR A 60 15.02 0.58 -15.10
C TYR A 60 15.01 2.11 -15.00
N GLY A 61 16.21 2.69 -14.90
CA GLY A 61 16.41 4.12 -14.95
C GLY A 61 15.69 4.75 -16.15
N GLY A 62 14.70 5.56 -15.86
CA GLY A 62 14.18 6.68 -16.63
C GLY A 62 14.14 6.60 -18.16
N ARG A 63 13.69 5.51 -18.76
CA ARG A 63 13.17 5.51 -20.14
C ARG A 63 11.91 4.70 -20.18
N GLY A 64 10.80 5.38 -20.50
CA GLY A 64 9.49 4.80 -20.65
C GLY A 64 9.53 3.46 -21.36
N GLY A 65 9.54 2.39 -20.60
CA GLY A 65 9.28 1.05 -21.07
C GLY A 65 7.79 0.95 -21.23
N GLY A 66 7.34 0.78 -22.48
CA GLY A 66 5.95 0.76 -22.86
C GLY A 66 5.16 -0.19 -21.97
N GLY A 67 4.22 0.36 -21.24
CA GLY A 67 3.18 -0.37 -20.58
C GLY A 67 2.47 -1.24 -21.61
N ARG A 68 2.32 -2.51 -21.32
CA ARG A 68 1.38 -3.36 -22.01
C ARG A 68 0.00 -2.71 -21.84
N ARG A 69 -0.68 -2.56 -22.96
CA ARG A 69 -2.03 -2.05 -23.09
C ARG A 69 -2.99 -2.69 -22.08
N GLY A 70 -3.26 -2.00 -21.03
CA GLY A 70 -4.41 -2.09 -20.16
C GLY A 70 -4.66 -0.67 -19.72
N GLY A 71 -5.78 -0.07 -20.10
CA GLY A 71 -6.02 1.35 -19.91
C GLY A 71 -6.22 1.69 -18.43
N GLY A 72 -5.15 1.99 -17.74
CA GLY A 72 -5.12 2.61 -16.44
C GLY A 72 -4.21 3.83 -16.51
N TRP A 73 -4.69 4.97 -16.04
CA TRP A 73 -4.01 6.26 -16.12
C TRP A 73 -2.92 6.38 -15.04
N GLY A 74 -1.85 5.59 -15.16
CA GLY A 74 -0.70 5.66 -14.28
C GLY A 74 0.31 6.74 -14.67
N TYR A 75 -0.05 8.01 -14.62
CA TYR A 75 0.86 9.13 -14.78
C TYR A 75 0.78 10.07 -13.58
N GLY A 76 1.26 9.59 -12.43
CA GLY A 76 1.71 10.50 -11.38
C GLY A 76 3.06 11.12 -11.77
N PRO A 77 3.47 12.27 -11.19
CA PRO A 77 4.77 12.86 -11.42
C PRO A 77 5.88 11.90 -10.95
N GLY A 78 6.54 11.22 -11.92
CA GLY A 78 7.61 10.29 -11.62
C GLY A 78 7.53 8.89 -12.23
N GLY A 79 6.41 8.53 -12.89
CA GLY A 79 6.22 7.37 -13.78
C GLY A 79 7.01 6.09 -13.48
N GLY A 80 6.81 5.44 -12.33
CA GLY A 80 7.37 4.14 -11.98
C GLY A 80 6.26 3.17 -11.58
N SER A 81 6.58 1.88 -11.40
CA SER A 81 5.63 0.83 -10.99
C SER A 81 4.86 1.15 -9.69
N TRP A 82 5.43 1.96 -8.79
CA TRP A 82 4.78 2.39 -7.56
C TRP A 82 3.46 3.14 -7.77
N ALA A 83 3.25 3.74 -8.95
CA ALA A 83 2.07 4.55 -9.27
C ALA A 83 0.96 3.76 -10.00
N THR A 84 1.12 2.45 -10.17
CA THR A 84 0.05 1.58 -10.68
C THR A 84 -1.16 1.70 -9.75
N ASP A 85 -2.38 1.73 -10.33
CA ASP A 85 -3.67 1.86 -9.61
C ASP A 85 -3.87 3.15 -8.81
N TYR A 86 -2.88 4.05 -8.79
CA TYR A 86 -2.97 5.32 -8.07
C TYR A 86 -3.67 6.38 -8.95
N PRO A 87 -4.59 7.18 -8.40
CA PRO A 87 -5.01 7.24 -6.98
C PRO A 87 -6.23 6.37 -6.65
N ASP A 88 -6.84 5.71 -7.62
CA ASP A 88 -8.17 5.11 -7.48
C ASP A 88 -8.21 4.00 -6.42
N SER A 89 -7.21 3.11 -6.39
CA SER A 89 -7.16 2.05 -5.38
C SER A 89 -7.08 2.61 -3.96
N ASP A 90 -6.27 3.64 -3.74
CA ASP A 90 -6.04 4.24 -2.43
C ASP A 90 -7.28 5.02 -1.93
N LEU A 91 -7.95 5.73 -2.85
CA LEU A 91 -9.19 6.45 -2.57
C LEU A 91 -10.34 5.51 -2.26
N ASN A 92 -10.55 4.50 -3.11
CA ASN A 92 -11.61 3.50 -2.93
C ASN A 92 -11.39 2.70 -1.64
N PHE A 93 -10.14 2.27 -1.37
CA PHE A 93 -9.84 1.55 -0.14
C PHE A 93 -10.10 2.41 1.11
N SER A 94 -9.65 3.66 1.11
CA SER A 94 -9.90 4.60 2.22
C SER A 94 -11.39 4.82 2.43
N TRP A 95 -12.17 4.97 1.36
CA TRP A 95 -13.62 5.09 1.43
C TRP A 95 -14.29 3.85 2.01
N ARG A 96 -13.91 2.66 1.55
CA ARG A 96 -14.48 1.41 2.08
C ARG A 96 -14.08 1.14 3.52
N LEU A 97 -12.85 1.45 3.90
CA LEU A 97 -12.40 1.36 5.29
C LEU A 97 -13.23 2.30 6.19
N HIS A 98 -13.49 3.54 5.75
CA HIS A 98 -14.37 4.47 6.43
C HIS A 98 -15.81 3.96 6.54
N GLN A 99 -16.37 3.40 5.47
CA GLN A 99 -17.77 2.91 5.45
C GLN A 99 -18.00 1.65 6.29
N LEU A 100 -17.03 0.72 6.27
CA LEU A 100 -17.22 -0.63 6.81
C LEU A 100 -16.68 -0.80 8.23
N THR A 101 -16.06 0.26 8.79
CA THR A 101 -15.44 0.20 10.12
C THR A 101 -15.76 1.46 10.92
N ALA A 102 -15.38 1.45 12.21
CA ALA A 102 -15.46 2.63 13.08
C ALA A 102 -14.16 3.45 13.07
N MET A 103 -13.19 3.12 12.22
CA MET A 103 -11.94 3.88 12.13
C MET A 103 -12.19 5.27 11.58
N GLN A 104 -11.51 6.25 12.17
CA GLN A 104 -11.39 7.57 11.55
C GLN A 104 -10.36 7.45 10.42
N VAL A 105 -10.77 7.73 9.20
CA VAL A 105 -9.94 7.58 8.00
C VAL A 105 -9.81 8.93 7.31
N ASN A 106 -8.58 9.28 6.92
CA ASN A 106 -8.32 10.44 6.08
C ASN A 106 -8.86 10.16 4.66
N PRO A 107 -9.70 11.03 4.09
CA PRO A 107 -10.17 10.87 2.71
C PRO A 107 -9.06 11.00 1.66
N ALA A 108 -7.92 11.63 2.01
CA ALA A 108 -6.78 11.76 1.12
C ALA A 108 -5.69 10.73 1.47
N PRO A 109 -5.28 9.90 0.51
CA PRO A 109 -4.05 9.12 0.65
C PRO A 109 -2.83 10.04 0.55
N GLU A 110 -1.70 9.57 1.11
CA GLU A 110 -0.41 10.25 1.00
C GLU A 110 0.56 9.40 0.17
N VAL A 111 1.48 10.06 -0.54
CA VAL A 111 2.59 9.42 -1.24
C VAL A 111 3.88 9.92 -0.64
N LEU A 112 4.69 9.02 -0.09
CA LEU A 112 5.95 9.36 0.57
C LEU A 112 7.10 8.50 0.03
N GLU A 113 8.31 9.03 0.07
CA GLU A 113 9.53 8.24 -0.07
C GLU A 113 9.91 7.61 1.28
N LEU A 114 10.63 6.48 1.26
CA LEU A 114 11.09 5.81 2.50
C LEU A 114 11.99 6.70 3.35
N THR A 115 12.67 7.66 2.74
CA THR A 115 13.57 8.63 3.41
C THR A 115 12.88 9.89 3.90
N ASP A 116 11.58 10.03 3.64
CA ASP A 116 10.81 11.19 4.10
C ASP A 116 10.74 11.21 5.64
N PRO A 117 11.08 12.34 6.29
CA PRO A 117 11.02 12.45 7.75
C PRO A 117 9.60 12.33 8.31
N GLU A 118 8.56 12.59 7.52
CA GLU A 118 7.16 12.46 7.94
C GLU A 118 6.70 10.99 8.04
N LEU A 119 7.46 10.04 7.44
CA LEU A 119 7.10 8.61 7.44
C LEU A 119 6.85 8.06 8.85
N VAL A 120 7.56 8.56 9.86
CA VAL A 120 7.43 8.13 11.26
C VAL A 120 6.05 8.45 11.89
N ASN A 121 5.28 9.33 11.27
CA ASN A 121 3.94 9.71 11.73
C ASN A 121 2.86 8.71 11.28
N TYR A 122 3.18 7.80 10.36
CA TYR A 122 2.25 6.86 9.77
C TYR A 122 2.61 5.42 10.18
N PRO A 123 1.73 4.73 10.90
CA PRO A 123 2.02 3.37 11.39
C PRO A 123 1.94 2.29 10.30
N PHE A 124 1.30 2.59 9.16
CA PHE A 124 1.07 1.68 8.05
C PHE A 124 1.52 2.31 6.74
N ILE A 125 2.26 1.55 5.92
CA ILE A 125 2.67 1.94 4.57
C ILE A 125 2.42 0.81 3.57
N TYR A 126 2.14 1.20 2.33
CA TYR A 126 1.82 0.31 1.22
C TYR A 126 2.85 0.43 0.10
N LEU A 127 3.37 -0.70 -0.37
CA LEU A 127 4.35 -0.79 -1.44
C LEU A 127 3.85 -1.78 -2.50
N LEU A 128 3.61 -1.27 -3.69
CA LEU A 128 3.02 -1.97 -4.82
C LEU A 128 4.08 -2.32 -5.87
N GLU A 129 3.86 -3.39 -6.64
CA GLU A 129 4.70 -3.85 -7.76
C GLU A 129 6.22 -3.94 -7.45
N PRO A 130 6.66 -4.60 -6.37
CA PRO A 130 8.07 -4.67 -5.99
C PRO A 130 8.93 -5.54 -6.91
N GLY A 131 8.36 -6.13 -7.96
CA GLY A 131 9.03 -7.05 -8.86
C GLY A 131 10.26 -6.46 -9.59
N ARG A 132 10.41 -5.14 -9.57
CA ARG A 132 11.57 -4.40 -10.13
C ARG A 132 12.12 -3.35 -9.17
N LEU A 133 11.77 -3.46 -7.91
CA LEU A 133 12.23 -2.59 -6.83
C LEU A 133 13.75 -2.62 -6.72
N VAL A 134 14.37 -1.46 -6.49
CA VAL A 134 15.77 -1.32 -6.12
C VAL A 134 15.89 -0.26 -5.03
N PHE A 135 16.23 -0.68 -3.83
CA PHE A 135 16.49 0.24 -2.72
C PHE A 135 17.93 0.78 -2.78
N ASP A 136 18.10 2.06 -2.53
CA ASP A 136 19.40 2.57 -2.16
C ASP A 136 19.73 2.29 -0.68
N GLU A 137 20.96 2.59 -0.23
CA GLU A 137 21.37 2.31 1.15
C GLU A 137 20.60 3.16 2.18
N ALA A 138 20.21 4.39 1.81
CA ALA A 138 19.44 5.26 2.69
C ALA A 138 18.01 4.75 2.88
N GLU A 139 17.39 4.23 1.81
CA GLU A 139 16.07 3.60 1.83
C GLU A 139 16.09 2.30 2.66
N VAL A 140 17.12 1.46 2.50
CA VAL A 140 17.32 0.25 3.32
C VAL A 140 17.38 0.59 4.82
N ASP A 141 18.18 1.59 5.18
CA ASP A 141 18.34 2.00 6.58
C ASP A 141 17.06 2.68 7.13
N ALA A 142 16.38 3.45 6.31
CA ALA A 142 15.13 4.12 6.68
C ALA A 142 14.01 3.10 6.92
N LEU A 143 13.81 2.15 6.00
CA LEU A 143 12.81 1.10 6.12
C LEU A 143 13.07 0.20 7.33
N ARG A 144 14.33 -0.20 7.55
CA ARG A 144 14.71 -0.98 8.74
C ARG A 144 14.35 -0.24 10.03
N ARG A 145 14.69 1.04 10.14
CA ARG A 145 14.37 1.85 11.33
C ARG A 145 12.87 1.99 11.51
N TYR A 146 12.13 2.29 10.45
CA TYR A 146 10.68 2.43 10.48
C TYR A 146 10.02 1.15 11.02
N LEU A 147 10.34 0.00 10.46
CA LEU A 147 9.75 -1.28 10.84
C LEU A 147 10.13 -1.72 12.26
N LEU A 148 11.39 -1.54 12.68
CA LEU A 148 11.82 -1.87 14.03
C LEU A 148 11.24 -0.94 15.12
N ASN A 149 10.80 0.27 14.74
CA ASN A 149 10.18 1.23 15.66
C ASN A 149 8.64 1.20 15.67
N GLY A 150 8.03 0.16 15.15
CA GLY A 150 6.58 -0.04 15.26
C GLY A 150 5.82 0.12 13.95
N GLY A 151 6.48 0.54 12.86
CA GLY A 151 5.87 0.62 11.55
C GLY A 151 5.46 -0.74 11.00
N PHE A 152 4.51 -0.73 10.08
CA PHE A 152 4.01 -1.91 9.37
C PHE A 152 4.02 -1.66 7.86
N LEU A 153 4.55 -2.61 7.10
CA LEU A 153 4.60 -2.57 5.64
C LEU A 153 3.68 -3.64 5.04
N MET A 154 2.80 -3.24 4.15
CA MET A 154 2.10 -4.14 3.23
C MET A 154 2.75 -4.08 1.86
N VAL A 155 3.10 -5.25 1.32
CA VAL A 155 3.66 -5.42 -0.04
C VAL A 155 2.67 -6.22 -0.87
N ASP A 156 2.37 -5.75 -2.08
CA ASP A 156 1.29 -6.29 -2.92
C ASP A 156 1.62 -6.21 -4.41
N ASP A 157 0.84 -6.93 -5.21
CA ASP A 157 0.84 -6.95 -6.67
C ASP A 157 2.21 -7.25 -7.29
N PHE A 158 2.64 -8.50 -7.14
CA PHE A 158 3.78 -9.03 -7.88
C PHE A 158 3.63 -10.54 -8.07
N TRP A 159 4.13 -11.04 -9.20
CA TRP A 159 3.73 -12.32 -9.71
C TRP A 159 4.91 -13.17 -10.20
N GLY A 160 4.91 -14.44 -9.79
CA GLY A 160 5.87 -15.45 -10.25
C GLY A 160 7.23 -15.35 -9.57
N GLU A 161 8.12 -16.27 -9.96
CA GLU A 161 9.38 -16.49 -9.28
C GLU A 161 10.41 -15.36 -9.50
N ASP A 162 10.42 -14.74 -10.69
CA ASP A 162 11.39 -13.69 -11.00
C ASP A 162 11.14 -12.43 -10.16
N GLU A 163 9.87 -12.03 -10.00
CA GLU A 163 9.51 -10.88 -9.20
C GLU A 163 9.65 -11.15 -7.70
N TRP A 164 9.31 -12.38 -7.28
CA TRP A 164 9.62 -12.84 -5.92
C TRP A 164 11.11 -12.75 -5.62
N TYR A 165 11.96 -13.24 -6.52
CA TYR A 165 13.40 -13.23 -6.32
C TYR A 165 13.97 -11.81 -6.20
N ASN A 166 13.47 -10.86 -7.02
CA ASN A 166 13.86 -9.45 -6.91
C ASN A 166 13.48 -8.88 -5.55
N PHE A 167 12.21 -9.00 -5.17
CA PHE A 167 11.74 -8.49 -3.88
C PHE A 167 12.48 -9.14 -2.70
N TYR A 168 12.65 -10.45 -2.74
CA TYR A 168 13.36 -11.20 -1.69
C TYR A 168 14.78 -10.67 -1.48
N ASN A 169 15.53 -10.44 -2.55
CA ASN A 169 16.88 -9.90 -2.45
C ASN A 169 16.90 -8.49 -1.84
N GLU A 170 15.97 -7.64 -2.21
CA GLU A 170 15.89 -6.28 -1.66
C GLU A 170 15.49 -6.28 -0.19
N ILE A 171 14.48 -7.06 0.21
CA ILE A 171 14.07 -7.13 1.63
C ILE A 171 15.12 -7.82 2.51
N LYS A 172 15.95 -8.70 1.97
CA LYS A 172 17.09 -9.31 2.67
C LYS A 172 18.23 -8.30 2.95
N ARG A 173 18.32 -7.20 2.20
CA ARG A 173 19.20 -6.08 2.55
C ARG A 173 18.68 -5.31 3.77
N VAL A 174 17.35 -5.20 3.90
CA VAL A 174 16.70 -4.62 5.08
C VAL A 174 16.88 -5.52 6.30
N PHE A 175 16.62 -6.82 6.18
CA PHE A 175 16.70 -7.81 7.26
C PHE A 175 17.51 -9.06 6.83
N PRO A 176 18.86 -9.01 6.89
CA PRO A 176 19.71 -10.14 6.48
C PRO A 176 19.48 -11.43 7.27
N ASP A 177 19.08 -11.30 8.51
CA ASP A 177 18.90 -12.36 9.50
C ASP A 177 17.45 -12.86 9.66
N ARG A 178 16.49 -12.31 8.89
CA ARG A 178 15.07 -12.69 8.98
C ARG A 178 14.58 -13.28 7.68
N GLU A 179 13.74 -14.31 7.78
CA GLU A 179 13.10 -14.95 6.63
C GLU A 179 11.61 -14.62 6.57
N PRO A 180 11.04 -14.37 5.38
CA PRO A 180 9.61 -14.35 5.18
C PRO A 180 9.00 -15.72 5.51
N ILE A 181 8.04 -15.79 6.42
CA ILE A 181 7.39 -17.01 6.90
C ILE A 181 5.99 -17.10 6.30
N GLU A 182 5.67 -18.21 5.64
CA GLU A 182 4.32 -18.45 5.12
C GLU A 182 3.29 -18.49 6.24
N LEU A 183 2.23 -17.70 6.12
CA LEU A 183 1.16 -17.60 7.11
C LEU A 183 0.11 -18.68 6.86
N PRO A 184 -0.23 -19.51 7.86
CA PRO A 184 -1.36 -20.43 7.73
C PRO A 184 -2.69 -19.65 7.70
N LEU A 185 -3.71 -20.20 7.08
CA LEU A 185 -5.06 -19.56 7.06
C LEU A 185 -5.61 -19.28 8.47
N SER A 186 -5.17 -20.05 9.47
CA SER A 186 -5.56 -19.84 10.88
C SER A 186 -4.86 -18.61 11.52
N HIS A 187 -3.98 -17.93 10.81
CA HIS A 187 -3.31 -16.73 11.35
C HIS A 187 -4.34 -15.62 11.59
N PRO A 188 -4.27 -14.88 12.73
CA PRO A 188 -5.25 -13.84 13.10
C PRO A 188 -5.50 -12.78 12.03
N ILE A 189 -4.52 -12.49 11.17
CA ILE A 189 -4.65 -11.49 10.10
C ILE A 189 -5.78 -11.84 9.11
N PHE A 190 -6.12 -13.12 8.93
CA PHE A 190 -7.23 -13.53 8.07
C PHE A 190 -8.59 -13.49 8.76
N HIS A 191 -8.63 -13.12 10.06
CA HIS A 191 -9.82 -13.18 10.90
C HIS A 191 -10.02 -11.92 11.77
N ALA A 192 -9.28 -10.83 11.50
CA ALA A 192 -9.25 -9.65 12.35
C ALA A 192 -10.62 -8.93 12.41
N VAL A 193 -11.26 -8.72 11.26
CA VAL A 193 -12.60 -8.12 11.11
C VAL A 193 -13.52 -9.07 10.35
N PHE A 194 -13.03 -9.56 9.21
CA PHE A 194 -13.74 -10.52 8.35
C PHE A 194 -13.12 -11.90 8.52
N ASP A 195 -13.96 -12.92 8.68
CA ASP A 195 -13.54 -14.31 8.87
C ASP A 195 -13.35 -14.98 7.49
N LEU A 196 -12.17 -14.86 6.91
CA LEU A 196 -11.87 -15.43 5.60
C LEU A 196 -11.76 -16.96 5.66
N LYS A 197 -12.35 -17.63 4.67
CA LYS A 197 -12.40 -19.11 4.60
C LYS A 197 -11.31 -19.70 3.70
N GLU A 198 -10.62 -18.88 2.96
CA GLU A 198 -9.50 -19.23 2.08
C GLU A 198 -8.51 -18.06 2.05
N LYS A 199 -7.29 -18.30 1.59
CA LYS A 199 -6.35 -17.25 1.22
C LYS A 199 -6.78 -16.70 -0.15
N PRO A 200 -7.21 -15.44 -0.24
CA PRO A 200 -7.70 -14.91 -1.50
C PRO A 200 -6.60 -14.81 -2.55
N GLN A 201 -6.90 -15.10 -3.80
CA GLN A 201 -6.11 -14.71 -4.94
C GLN A 201 -6.95 -13.78 -5.81
N ILE A 202 -6.46 -12.58 -6.03
CA ILE A 202 -7.12 -11.53 -6.82
C ILE A 202 -6.24 -11.28 -8.03
N PRO A 203 -6.69 -11.55 -9.24
CA PRO A 203 -5.99 -11.18 -10.48
C PRO A 203 -6.43 -9.80 -10.92
N ASN A 204 -5.68 -9.15 -11.81
CA ASN A 204 -6.20 -7.98 -12.51
C ASN A 204 -7.49 -8.31 -13.29
N ILE A 205 -8.30 -7.28 -13.54
CA ILE A 205 -9.63 -7.43 -14.16
C ILE A 205 -9.58 -8.16 -15.51
N ASP A 206 -8.57 -7.88 -16.33
CA ASP A 206 -8.43 -8.51 -17.64
C ASP A 206 -8.10 -10.01 -17.53
N ALA A 207 -7.22 -10.38 -16.59
CA ALA A 207 -6.90 -11.77 -16.32
C ALA A 207 -8.10 -12.52 -15.74
N ALA A 208 -8.84 -11.89 -14.82
CA ALA A 208 -10.07 -12.43 -14.25
C ALA A 208 -11.11 -12.74 -15.33
N LEU A 209 -11.36 -11.79 -16.21
CA LEU A 209 -12.35 -11.95 -17.28
C LEU A 209 -11.94 -13.05 -18.28
N ARG A 210 -10.66 -13.13 -18.65
CA ARG A 210 -10.13 -14.21 -19.50
C ARG A 210 -10.20 -15.58 -18.82
N GLY A 211 -9.89 -15.63 -17.53
CA GLY A 211 -9.85 -16.86 -16.72
C GLY A 211 -11.22 -17.36 -16.26
N ARG A 212 -12.26 -16.52 -16.32
CA ARG A 212 -13.58 -16.76 -15.71
C ARG A 212 -14.18 -18.13 -15.97
N SER A 213 -14.19 -18.57 -17.24
CA SER A 213 -14.81 -19.83 -17.62
C SER A 213 -14.04 -21.07 -17.14
N GLN A 214 -12.77 -20.91 -16.74
CA GLN A 214 -11.87 -21.96 -16.32
C GLN A 214 -11.57 -21.89 -14.81
N GLY A 215 -12.07 -20.88 -14.10
CA GLY A 215 -11.76 -20.64 -12.69
C GLY A 215 -10.30 -20.24 -12.45
N ILE A 216 -9.62 -19.64 -13.46
CA ILE A 216 -8.22 -19.20 -13.34
C ILE A 216 -8.20 -17.83 -12.68
N THR A 217 -7.43 -17.73 -11.59
CA THR A 217 -7.25 -16.51 -10.78
C THR A 217 -5.79 -16.03 -10.74
N TRP A 218 -4.90 -16.65 -11.50
CA TRP A 218 -3.50 -16.24 -11.60
C TRP A 218 -3.19 -15.58 -12.94
N GLU A 219 -2.22 -14.69 -12.94
CA GLU A 219 -1.84 -13.92 -14.13
C GLU A 219 -0.73 -14.58 -14.94
N ARG A 220 0.09 -15.40 -14.29
CA ARG A 220 1.27 -16.07 -14.88
C ARG A 220 1.25 -17.55 -14.57
N ALA A 221 1.81 -18.35 -15.46
CA ALA A 221 1.81 -19.79 -15.34
C ALA A 221 2.59 -20.31 -14.12
N ASP A 222 3.58 -19.55 -13.66
CA ASP A 222 4.40 -19.83 -12.48
C ASP A 222 3.85 -19.21 -11.19
N ALA A 223 2.61 -18.64 -11.22
CA ALA A 223 1.99 -17.92 -10.12
C ALA A 223 0.62 -18.51 -9.72
N GLN A 224 0.45 -19.82 -9.86
CA GLN A 224 -0.84 -20.49 -9.64
C GLN A 224 -1.25 -20.50 -8.15
N GLU A 225 -0.28 -20.52 -7.25
CA GLU A 225 -0.50 -20.53 -5.82
C GLU A 225 -0.26 -19.14 -5.23
N VAL A 226 -1.24 -18.65 -4.44
CA VAL A 226 -1.12 -17.40 -3.71
C VAL A 226 -0.34 -17.60 -2.41
N HIS A 227 0.52 -16.66 -2.07
CA HIS A 227 1.32 -16.69 -0.86
C HIS A 227 1.14 -15.43 -0.03
N TYR A 228 0.89 -15.62 1.25
CA TYR A 228 0.91 -14.56 2.26
C TYR A 228 2.00 -14.88 3.27
N ARG A 229 3.06 -14.06 3.28
CA ARG A 229 4.21 -14.27 4.16
C ARG A 229 4.40 -13.10 5.10
N GLY A 230 4.84 -13.38 6.32
CA GLY A 230 5.16 -12.36 7.31
C GLY A 230 6.65 -12.29 7.61
N ILE A 231 7.18 -11.08 7.89
CA ILE A 231 8.48 -10.89 8.52
C ILE A 231 8.22 -10.35 9.91
N PHE A 232 8.84 -10.98 10.92
CA PHE A 232 8.57 -10.73 12.33
C PHE A 232 9.79 -10.14 13.04
N ASP A 233 9.55 -9.30 14.04
CA ASP A 233 10.58 -8.84 14.98
C ASP A 233 10.89 -9.91 16.04
N ASP A 234 11.85 -9.60 16.94
CA ASP A 234 12.28 -10.52 18.01
C ASP A 234 11.21 -10.77 19.08
N LYS A 235 10.15 -9.97 19.10
CA LYS A 235 9.01 -10.10 20.01
C LYS A 235 7.84 -10.85 19.39
N GLY A 236 7.96 -11.23 18.12
CA GLY A 236 6.91 -11.90 17.35
C GLY A 236 5.86 -10.96 16.75
N ARG A 237 6.08 -9.63 16.75
CA ARG A 237 5.23 -8.68 16.04
C ARG A 237 5.55 -8.77 14.55
N MET A 238 4.51 -8.91 13.74
CA MET A 238 4.67 -8.83 12.28
C MET A 238 5.00 -7.38 11.88
N MET A 239 6.09 -7.21 11.15
CA MET A 239 6.54 -5.93 10.61
C MET A 239 6.16 -5.76 9.15
N VAL A 240 6.12 -6.86 8.39
CA VAL A 240 5.84 -6.87 6.95
C VAL A 240 4.85 -7.97 6.66
N ILE A 241 3.79 -7.67 5.92
CA ILE A 241 2.94 -8.63 5.20
C ILE A 241 3.28 -8.58 3.73
N ILE A 242 3.47 -9.75 3.12
CA ILE A 242 3.83 -9.92 1.72
C ILE A 242 2.72 -10.70 1.04
N CYS A 243 2.00 -10.03 0.14
CA CYS A 243 0.91 -10.58 -0.67
C CYS A 243 1.49 -10.90 -2.07
N HIS A 244 1.94 -12.14 -2.26
CA HIS A 244 2.60 -12.58 -3.49
C HIS A 244 1.66 -13.45 -4.34
N ASN A 245 1.67 -13.27 -5.65
CA ASN A 245 0.76 -13.89 -6.62
C ASN A 245 -0.70 -13.46 -6.40
N THR A 246 -0.90 -12.19 -6.09
CA THR A 246 -2.21 -11.56 -5.93
C THR A 246 -2.07 -10.05 -6.10
N ASP A 247 -3.17 -9.37 -6.40
CA ASP A 247 -3.28 -7.94 -6.68
C ASP A 247 -4.51 -7.39 -5.97
N LEU A 248 -4.31 -6.94 -4.71
CA LEU A 248 -5.39 -6.31 -3.96
C LEU A 248 -5.68 -4.91 -4.50
N GLY A 249 -4.65 -4.24 -5.03
CA GLY A 249 -4.73 -2.91 -5.63
C GLY A 249 -5.76 -2.84 -6.75
N ASP A 250 -5.70 -3.76 -7.74
CA ASP A 250 -6.69 -3.86 -8.83
C ASP A 250 -8.09 -4.17 -8.29
N GLY A 251 -8.16 -5.00 -7.23
CA GLY A 251 -9.43 -5.28 -6.54
C GLY A 251 -10.07 -4.05 -5.89
N TRP A 252 -9.30 -3.02 -5.57
CA TRP A 252 -9.79 -1.74 -5.06
C TRP A 252 -9.95 -0.69 -6.15
N GLU A 253 -9.04 -0.63 -7.14
CA GLU A 253 -9.05 0.34 -8.23
C GLU A 253 -10.31 0.20 -9.10
N ARG A 254 -10.67 -1.04 -9.47
CA ARG A 254 -11.69 -1.36 -10.49
C ARG A 254 -13.12 -1.36 -9.96
N GLU A 255 -13.40 -0.61 -8.91
CA GLU A 255 -14.76 -0.46 -8.39
C GLU A 255 -15.68 0.20 -9.44
N GLY A 256 -16.77 -0.47 -9.77
CA GLY A 256 -17.76 0.02 -10.72
C GLY A 256 -17.50 -0.31 -12.21
N GLU A 257 -16.31 -0.78 -12.60
CA GLU A 257 -16.02 -1.10 -13.99
C GLU A 257 -16.70 -2.38 -14.47
N ASN A 258 -16.75 -3.41 -13.61
CA ASN A 258 -17.37 -4.69 -13.96
C ASN A 258 -18.05 -5.31 -12.75
N GLU A 259 -19.37 -5.43 -12.79
CA GLU A 259 -20.20 -5.95 -11.69
C GLU A 259 -19.76 -7.34 -11.21
N TRP A 260 -19.44 -8.27 -12.13
CA TRP A 260 -19.00 -9.60 -11.76
C TRP A 260 -17.63 -9.57 -11.06
N TYR A 261 -16.66 -8.79 -11.59
CA TYR A 261 -15.35 -8.66 -10.97
C TYR A 261 -15.46 -8.06 -9.57
N PHE A 262 -16.23 -6.98 -9.43
CA PHE A 262 -16.49 -6.35 -8.14
C PHE A 262 -17.04 -7.34 -7.11
N HIS A 263 -18.12 -8.08 -7.45
CA HIS A 263 -18.72 -9.04 -6.54
C HIS A 263 -17.85 -10.25 -6.24
N GLU A 264 -17.01 -10.70 -7.18
CA GLU A 264 -16.22 -11.90 -7.01
C GLU A 264 -14.87 -11.65 -6.34
N PHE A 265 -14.24 -10.51 -6.64
CA PHE A 265 -12.89 -10.20 -6.17
C PHE A 265 -12.85 -9.01 -5.21
N SER A 266 -13.45 -7.88 -5.52
CA SER A 266 -13.39 -6.68 -4.68
C SER A 266 -14.14 -6.88 -3.36
N GLU A 267 -15.46 -7.13 -3.44
CA GLU A 267 -16.36 -7.21 -2.28
C GLU A 267 -16.07 -8.42 -1.39
N LYS A 268 -15.81 -9.60 -1.97
CA LYS A 268 -15.64 -10.84 -1.21
C LYS A 268 -14.20 -11.09 -0.74
N LYS A 269 -13.20 -10.48 -1.37
CA LYS A 269 -11.79 -10.84 -1.20
C LYS A 269 -10.90 -9.64 -0.89
N ALA A 270 -10.75 -8.69 -1.81
CA ALA A 270 -9.77 -7.62 -1.70
C ALA A 270 -10.07 -6.64 -0.55
N TYR A 271 -11.30 -6.14 -0.43
CA TYR A 271 -11.68 -5.28 0.69
C TYR A 271 -11.65 -6.02 2.03
N PRO A 272 -12.23 -7.21 2.19
CA PRO A 272 -12.15 -7.95 3.45
C PRO A 272 -10.73 -8.21 3.91
N LEU A 273 -9.83 -8.62 3.00
CA LEU A 273 -8.44 -8.89 3.38
C LEU A 273 -7.67 -7.60 3.68
N GLY A 274 -7.80 -6.56 2.85
CA GLY A 274 -7.14 -5.27 3.09
C GLY A 274 -7.55 -4.65 4.44
N ILE A 275 -8.84 -4.68 4.76
CA ILE A 275 -9.35 -4.22 6.06
C ILE A 275 -8.79 -5.06 7.22
N ASN A 276 -8.75 -6.38 7.06
CA ASN A 276 -8.14 -7.25 8.06
C ASN A 276 -6.66 -6.91 8.29
N ILE A 277 -5.89 -6.68 7.22
CA ILE A 277 -4.47 -6.32 7.31
C ILE A 277 -4.29 -4.99 8.06
N VAL A 278 -5.07 -3.96 7.73
CA VAL A 278 -5.00 -2.67 8.43
C VAL A 278 -5.36 -2.83 9.91
N PHE A 279 -6.44 -3.52 10.22
CA PHE A 279 -6.82 -3.76 11.63
C PHE A 279 -5.77 -4.55 12.40
N TYR A 280 -5.20 -5.58 11.77
CA TYR A 280 -4.10 -6.34 12.37
C TYR A 280 -2.91 -5.42 12.67
N ALA A 281 -2.49 -4.60 11.71
CA ALA A 281 -1.39 -3.65 11.87
C ALA A 281 -1.63 -2.63 12.99
N MET A 282 -2.88 -2.16 13.17
CA MET A 282 -3.23 -1.17 14.19
C MET A 282 -3.38 -1.77 15.61
N THR A 283 -3.47 -3.09 15.74
CA THR A 283 -3.79 -3.74 17.03
C THR A 283 -2.71 -4.68 17.56
N HIS A 284 -1.66 -4.95 16.80
CA HIS A 284 -0.56 -5.86 17.11
C HIS A 284 0.79 -5.21 16.88
#